data_ecb40e4d94bcb12216062c2c273f4d9a
#
_entry.id   ecb40e4d94bcb12216062c2c273f4d9a
#
_cell.length_a   1.000
_cell.length_b   1.000
_cell.length_c   1.000
_cell.angle_alpha   90.00
_cell.angle_beta   90.00
_cell.angle_gamma   90.00
#
_symmetry.space_group_name_H-M   'P 1'
#
loop_
_entity.id
_entity.type
_entity.pdbx_description
1 polymer ?
#
loop_
_entity_poly.entity_id
_entity_poly.type
_entity_poly.pdbx_seq_one_letter_code
_entity_poly.pdbx_strand_id
1 'polypeptide(L)'
;MHLFLSQKGHVASKHVVMFNQIAEEIRLPFTLHIDSLSKVQQGNIDWWVSSPLSRDNLASPLFSTCCSLVLLQKLLKEEAELNLISTDSYVLKKVIKNYLKKNGFNIPVVYENKLTQKITLFVFPFLKWLWIFLKQFYQWILINKVVKISVNFNHKPLTLIDTYIVGDFDEKNDRYYGDLWEN
;
A
#
# COMPACT_ATOMS: atom_id res chain seq x y z
N MET A 1 4.48 27.00 -16.69
CA MET A 1 3.55 25.87 -16.88
C MET A 1 3.15 25.29 -15.53
N HIS A 2 1.87 24.86 -15.36
CA HIS A 2 1.43 24.12 -14.18
C HIS A 2 1.49 22.62 -14.47
N LEU A 3 2.11 21.84 -13.57
CA LEU A 3 2.22 20.40 -13.66
C LEU A 3 1.45 19.75 -12.49
N PHE A 4 0.45 18.90 -12.80
CA PHE A 4 -0.22 18.06 -11.83
C PHE A 4 0.35 16.65 -11.86
N LEU A 5 0.73 16.12 -10.70
CA LEU A 5 1.27 14.77 -10.51
C LEU A 5 0.41 14.01 -9.50
N SER A 6 -0.23 12.96 -9.97
CA SER A 6 -1.08 12.10 -9.14
C SER A 6 -0.31 10.85 -8.71
N GLN A 7 -0.57 10.42 -7.48
CA GLN A 7 -0.12 9.13 -6.98
C GLN A 7 -0.74 7.96 -7.77
N LYS A 8 -1.93 8.16 -8.34
CA LYS A 8 -2.65 7.16 -9.15
C LYS A 8 -2.26 7.16 -10.64
N GLY A 9 -1.28 7.97 -11.04
CA GLY A 9 -0.84 8.06 -12.43
C GLY A 9 -1.74 8.92 -13.32
N HIS A 10 -2.63 9.72 -12.75
CA HIS A 10 -3.40 10.68 -13.53
C HIS A 10 -2.50 11.84 -13.95
N VAL A 11 -2.41 12.09 -15.24
CA VAL A 11 -1.62 13.18 -15.82
C VAL A 11 -2.46 13.99 -16.79
N ALA A 12 -2.10 15.26 -17.00
CA ALA A 12 -2.76 16.08 -18.00
C ALA A 12 -2.61 15.48 -19.41
N SER A 13 -3.63 15.61 -20.27
CA SER A 13 -3.70 14.98 -21.59
C SER A 13 -2.43 15.20 -22.43
N LYS A 14 -1.82 16.39 -22.35
CA LYS A 14 -0.59 16.74 -23.06
C LYS A 14 0.64 15.92 -22.66
N HIS A 15 0.62 15.27 -21.50
CA HIS A 15 1.72 14.45 -20.98
C HIS A 15 1.46 12.95 -21.03
N VAL A 16 0.30 12.53 -21.47
CA VAL A 16 -0.10 11.09 -21.48
C VAL A 16 0.85 10.26 -22.32
N VAL A 17 1.22 10.73 -23.52
CA VAL A 17 2.11 9.98 -24.40
C VAL A 17 3.49 9.80 -23.74
N MET A 18 4.07 10.89 -23.21
CA MET A 18 5.35 10.84 -22.51
C MET A 18 5.28 9.95 -21.26
N PHE A 19 4.18 10.03 -20.51
CA PHE A 19 3.98 9.20 -19.32
C PHE A 19 3.92 7.70 -19.65
N ASN A 20 3.23 7.33 -20.74
CA ASN A 20 3.16 5.94 -21.20
C ASN A 20 4.53 5.42 -21.68
N GLN A 21 5.29 6.24 -22.40
CA GLN A 21 6.68 5.92 -22.79
C GLN A 21 7.54 5.67 -21.55
N ILE A 22 7.45 6.55 -20.55
CA ILE A 22 8.17 6.39 -19.29
C ILE A 22 7.74 5.08 -18.58
N ALA A 23 6.45 4.78 -18.56
CA ALA A 23 5.96 3.54 -17.93
C ALA A 23 6.55 2.29 -18.60
N GLU A 24 6.70 2.27 -19.92
CA GLU A 24 7.37 1.19 -20.64
C GLU A 24 8.88 1.14 -20.31
N GLU A 25 9.56 2.28 -20.35
CA GLU A 25 11.01 2.37 -20.08
C GLU A 25 11.39 1.90 -18.67
N ILE A 26 10.59 2.26 -17.65
CA ILE A 26 10.94 1.96 -16.24
C ILE A 26 10.34 0.64 -15.74
N ARG A 27 9.50 -0.05 -16.49
CA ARG A 27 8.86 -1.30 -16.06
C ARG A 27 9.87 -2.35 -15.62
N LEU A 28 10.83 -2.66 -16.48
CA LEU A 28 11.86 -3.65 -16.17
C LEU A 28 12.79 -3.22 -15.03
N PRO A 29 13.39 -2.00 -15.05
CA PRO A 29 14.20 -1.51 -13.93
C PRO A 29 13.46 -1.51 -12.59
N PHE A 30 12.18 -1.12 -12.58
CA PHE A 30 11.35 -1.15 -11.38
C PHE A 30 11.19 -2.58 -10.85
N THR A 31 10.85 -3.54 -11.72
CA THR A 31 10.70 -4.95 -11.35
C THR A 31 11.99 -5.51 -10.77
N LEU A 32 13.14 -5.26 -11.42
CA LEU A 32 14.45 -5.71 -10.95
C LEU A 32 14.81 -5.09 -9.59
N HIS A 33 14.43 -3.83 -9.36
CA HIS A 33 14.64 -3.17 -8.07
C HIS A 33 13.81 -3.83 -6.95
N ILE A 34 12.51 -4.10 -7.20
CA ILE A 34 11.66 -4.83 -6.24
C ILE A 34 12.21 -6.22 -5.97
N ASP A 35 12.67 -6.94 -7.00
CA ASP A 35 13.27 -8.28 -6.83
C ASP A 35 14.57 -8.22 -6.00
N SER A 36 15.39 -7.19 -6.18
CA SER A 36 16.60 -6.99 -5.36
C SER A 36 16.28 -6.75 -3.89
N LEU A 37 15.25 -5.94 -3.61
CA LEU A 37 14.77 -5.71 -2.25
C LEU A 37 14.19 -7.00 -1.64
N SER A 38 13.45 -7.78 -2.42
CA SER A 38 12.89 -9.06 -1.98
C SER A 38 13.97 -10.06 -1.54
N LYS A 39 15.11 -10.09 -2.23
CA LYS A 39 16.26 -10.95 -1.85
C LYS A 39 16.81 -10.61 -0.46
N VAL A 40 16.85 -9.33 -0.11
CA VAL A 40 17.30 -8.87 1.22
C VAL A 40 16.28 -9.21 2.31
N GLN A 41 15.00 -9.33 1.95
CA GLN A 41 13.90 -9.51 2.88
C GLN A 41 13.31 -10.95 2.89
N GLN A 42 14.08 -11.95 2.45
CA GLN A 42 13.60 -13.33 2.25
C GLN A 42 12.92 -13.95 3.47
N GLY A 43 13.36 -13.62 4.69
CA GLY A 43 12.77 -14.14 5.93
C GLY A 43 11.65 -13.28 6.53
N ASN A 44 11.26 -12.19 5.88
CA ASN A 44 10.30 -11.24 6.43
C ASN A 44 8.91 -11.42 5.82
N ILE A 45 7.98 -12.03 6.57
CA ILE A 45 6.59 -12.25 6.15
C ILE A 45 5.89 -10.92 5.85
N ASP A 46 6.12 -9.88 6.65
CA ASP A 46 5.49 -8.57 6.44
C ASP A 46 5.87 -7.96 5.09
N TRP A 47 7.11 -8.23 4.63
CA TRP A 47 7.53 -7.86 3.28
C TRP A 47 6.71 -8.58 2.22
N TRP A 48 6.52 -9.90 2.36
CA TRP A 48 5.83 -10.72 1.35
C TRP A 48 4.33 -10.41 1.22
N VAL A 49 3.68 -9.96 2.29
CA VAL A 49 2.27 -9.51 2.26
C VAL A 49 2.13 -8.02 1.99
N SER A 50 3.24 -7.29 1.82
CA SER A 50 3.20 -5.85 1.58
C SER A 50 2.71 -5.50 0.18
N SER A 51 2.01 -4.37 0.08
CA SER A 51 1.45 -3.89 -1.20
C SER A 51 2.48 -3.65 -2.32
N PRO A 52 3.74 -3.26 -2.08
CA PRO A 52 4.73 -3.10 -3.14
C PRO A 52 5.02 -4.38 -3.93
N LEU A 53 4.91 -5.56 -3.30
CA LEU A 53 5.14 -6.84 -3.96
C LEU A 53 4.01 -7.28 -4.89
N SER A 54 2.80 -6.78 -4.70
CA SER A 54 1.66 -7.14 -5.56
C SER A 54 1.89 -6.81 -7.03
N ARG A 55 2.82 -5.89 -7.33
CA ARG A 55 3.11 -5.37 -8.69
C ARG A 55 1.87 -4.83 -9.40
N ASP A 56 0.76 -4.75 -8.71
CA ASP A 56 -0.52 -4.28 -9.20
C ASP A 56 -0.71 -2.81 -8.81
N ASN A 57 -0.98 -1.97 -9.81
CA ASN A 57 -1.24 -0.54 -9.60
C ASN A 57 -2.52 -0.27 -8.80
N LEU A 58 -3.45 -1.23 -8.72
CA LEU A 58 -4.64 -1.13 -7.88
C LEU A 58 -4.31 -1.35 -6.41
N ALA A 59 -3.39 -2.27 -6.12
CA ALA A 59 -2.96 -2.58 -4.76
C ALA A 59 -1.87 -1.62 -4.27
N SER A 60 -0.98 -1.16 -5.16
CA SER A 60 0.12 -0.25 -4.82
C SER A 60 0.31 0.86 -5.85
N PRO A 61 0.22 2.13 -5.46
CA PRO A 61 0.49 3.26 -6.35
C PRO A 61 2.01 3.51 -6.56
N LEU A 62 2.88 2.61 -6.12
CA LEU A 62 4.33 2.85 -6.13
C LEU A 62 4.87 3.01 -7.54
N PHE A 63 4.48 2.13 -8.46
CA PHE A 63 4.93 2.19 -9.86
C PHE A 63 4.50 3.50 -10.54
N SER A 64 3.22 3.88 -10.43
CA SER A 64 2.71 5.13 -11.00
C SER A 64 3.35 6.37 -10.37
N THR A 65 3.68 6.29 -9.07
CA THR A 65 4.45 7.34 -8.38
C THR A 65 5.87 7.47 -8.95
N CYS A 66 6.55 6.36 -9.24
CA CYS A 66 7.85 6.36 -9.90
C CYS A 66 7.76 6.97 -11.30
N CYS A 67 6.76 6.60 -12.11
CA CYS A 67 6.51 7.21 -13.42
C CYS A 67 6.33 8.73 -13.32
N SER A 68 5.55 9.20 -12.34
CA SER A 68 5.32 10.63 -12.08
C SER A 68 6.62 11.37 -11.74
N LEU A 69 7.52 10.78 -10.96
CA LEU A 69 8.82 11.36 -10.63
C LEU A 69 9.75 11.41 -11.84
N VAL A 70 9.78 10.35 -12.67
CA VAL A 70 10.58 10.34 -13.91
C VAL A 70 10.03 11.35 -14.92
N LEU A 71 8.71 11.50 -15.01
CA LEU A 71 8.09 12.56 -15.85
C LEU A 71 8.57 13.95 -15.40
N LEU A 72 8.54 14.23 -14.10
CA LEU A 72 9.05 15.48 -13.56
C LEU A 72 10.53 15.68 -13.92
N GLN A 73 11.36 14.65 -13.78
CA GLN A 73 12.78 14.71 -14.10
C GLN A 73 13.03 15.02 -15.59
N LYS A 74 12.28 14.37 -16.52
CA LYS A 74 12.38 14.64 -17.95
C LYS A 74 11.97 16.08 -18.26
N LEU A 75 10.84 16.55 -17.73
CA LEU A 75 10.39 17.93 -17.96
C LEU A 75 11.35 18.98 -17.43
N LEU A 76 11.99 18.75 -16.28
CA LEU A 76 13.02 19.65 -15.74
C LEU A 76 14.31 19.67 -16.58
N LYS A 77 14.66 18.54 -17.22
CA LYS A 77 15.81 18.47 -18.14
C LYS A 77 15.54 19.14 -19.48
N GLU A 78 14.30 19.12 -19.94
CA GLU A 78 13.87 19.78 -21.17
C GLU A 78 13.67 21.30 -21.00
N GLU A 79 14.14 21.87 -19.87
CA GLU A 79 14.01 23.29 -19.52
C GLU A 79 12.58 23.83 -19.60
N ALA A 80 11.59 22.94 -19.37
CA ALA A 80 10.21 23.35 -19.33
C ALA A 80 10.02 24.38 -18.20
N GLU A 81 9.50 25.56 -18.53
CA GLU A 81 9.19 26.62 -17.54
C GLU A 81 8.07 26.15 -16.60
N LEU A 82 8.43 25.41 -15.56
CA LEU A 82 7.54 24.94 -14.53
C LEU A 82 7.37 26.01 -13.44
N ASN A 83 6.20 26.65 -13.39
CA ASN A 83 5.90 27.70 -12.41
C ASN A 83 5.24 27.14 -11.14
N LEU A 84 4.56 25.99 -11.25
CA LEU A 84 3.83 25.38 -10.14
C LEU A 84 3.74 23.87 -10.35
N ILE A 85 3.96 23.12 -9.28
CA ILE A 85 3.69 21.68 -9.24
C ILE A 85 2.61 21.43 -8.20
N SER A 86 1.55 20.73 -8.58
CA SER A 86 0.52 20.27 -7.64
C SER A 86 0.45 18.75 -7.59
N THR A 87 0.01 18.21 -6.46
CA THR A 87 -0.13 16.76 -6.26
C THR A 87 -1.26 16.43 -5.29
N ASP A 88 -1.86 15.26 -5.48
CA ASP A 88 -2.89 14.67 -4.61
C ASP A 88 -2.30 13.86 -3.44
N SER A 89 -0.98 13.67 -3.37
CA SER A 89 -0.31 12.89 -2.34
C SER A 89 0.66 13.72 -1.51
N TYR A 90 0.50 13.66 -0.19
CA TYR A 90 1.43 14.32 0.73
C TYR A 90 2.84 13.72 0.68
N VAL A 91 2.92 12.39 0.56
CA VAL A 91 4.21 11.71 0.45
C VAL A 91 4.92 12.13 -0.82
N LEU A 92 4.22 12.12 -1.95
CA LEU A 92 4.76 12.56 -3.24
C LEU A 92 5.20 14.04 -3.18
N LYS A 93 4.40 14.92 -2.56
CA LYS A 93 4.80 16.32 -2.31
C LYS A 93 6.15 16.41 -1.58
N LYS A 94 6.32 15.64 -0.50
CA LYS A 94 7.56 15.65 0.30
C LYS A 94 8.76 15.19 -0.53
N VAL A 95 8.57 14.13 -1.31
CA VAL A 95 9.63 13.59 -2.20
C VAL A 95 9.99 14.61 -3.28
N ILE A 96 9.00 15.18 -3.97
CA ILE A 96 9.23 16.22 -5.00
C ILE A 96 9.96 17.42 -4.41
N LYS A 97 9.50 17.94 -3.26
CA LYS A 97 10.15 19.09 -2.61
C LYS A 97 11.61 18.81 -2.26
N ASN A 98 11.91 17.62 -1.73
CA ASN A 98 13.28 17.23 -1.42
C ASN A 98 14.14 17.11 -2.69
N TYR A 99 13.58 16.51 -3.75
CA TYR A 99 14.26 16.40 -5.05
C TYR A 99 14.59 17.77 -5.65
N LEU A 100 13.61 18.68 -5.70
CA LEU A 100 13.82 20.05 -6.20
C LEU A 100 14.86 20.79 -5.39
N LYS A 101 14.80 20.74 -4.07
CA LYS A 101 15.78 21.36 -3.17
C LYS A 101 17.19 20.83 -3.43
N LYS A 102 17.34 19.50 -3.58
CA LYS A 102 18.65 18.86 -3.83
C LYS A 102 19.27 19.29 -5.16
N ASN A 103 18.43 19.58 -6.16
CA ASN A 103 18.87 19.96 -7.51
C ASN A 103 18.83 21.49 -7.74
N GLY A 104 18.61 22.30 -6.72
CA GLY A 104 18.65 23.77 -6.81
C GLY A 104 17.44 24.42 -7.48
N PHE A 105 16.35 23.69 -7.70
CA PHE A 105 15.13 24.25 -8.29
C PHE A 105 14.25 24.90 -7.22
N ASN A 106 13.82 26.14 -7.47
CA ASN A 106 12.92 26.87 -6.57
C ASN A 106 11.49 26.93 -7.14
N ILE A 107 10.85 25.78 -7.28
CA ILE A 107 9.50 25.67 -7.81
C ILE A 107 8.53 25.37 -6.65
N PRO A 108 7.42 26.15 -6.49
CA PRO A 108 6.45 25.90 -5.44
C PRO A 108 5.70 24.57 -5.68
N VAL A 109 5.60 23.75 -4.62
CA VAL A 109 4.88 22.48 -4.64
C VAL A 109 3.68 22.57 -3.72
N VAL A 110 2.48 22.47 -4.30
CA VAL A 110 1.20 22.58 -3.59
C VAL A 110 0.52 21.22 -3.49
N TYR A 111 -0.12 20.97 -2.36
CA TYR A 111 -1.00 19.83 -2.15
C TYR A 111 -2.46 20.29 -2.31
N GLU A 112 -3.20 19.66 -3.22
CA GLU A 112 -4.54 20.12 -3.59
C GLU A 112 -5.59 19.90 -2.50
N ASN A 113 -5.43 18.89 -1.63
CA ASN A 113 -6.42 18.50 -0.62
C ASN A 113 -5.95 18.73 0.83
N LYS A 114 -5.73 19.98 1.23
CA LYS A 114 -5.24 20.32 2.59
C LYS A 114 -6.17 19.86 3.74
N LEU A 115 -7.49 19.87 3.54
CA LEU A 115 -8.48 19.47 4.55
C LEU A 115 -8.52 17.94 4.72
N THR A 116 -8.59 17.19 3.62
CA THR A 116 -8.54 15.73 3.65
C THR A 116 -7.22 15.22 4.20
N GLN A 117 -6.12 15.94 4.01
CA GLN A 117 -4.82 15.57 4.55
C GLN A 117 -4.80 15.52 6.08
N LYS A 118 -5.30 16.55 6.77
CA LYS A 118 -5.34 16.58 8.24
C LYS A 118 -6.23 15.47 8.78
N ILE A 119 -7.38 15.25 8.15
CA ILE A 119 -8.32 14.19 8.55
C ILE A 119 -7.69 12.80 8.31
N THR A 120 -7.09 12.57 7.14
CA THR A 120 -6.53 11.25 6.80
C THR A 120 -5.28 10.92 7.62
N LEU A 121 -4.42 11.90 7.92
CA LEU A 121 -3.17 11.66 8.65
C LEU A 121 -3.35 11.54 10.17
N PHE A 122 -4.31 12.25 10.76
CA PHE A 122 -4.46 12.29 12.21
C PHE A 122 -5.75 11.62 12.71
N VAL A 123 -6.87 11.85 12.04
CA VAL A 123 -8.17 11.36 12.51
C VAL A 123 -8.41 9.92 12.09
N PHE A 124 -8.10 9.57 10.86
CA PHE A 124 -8.39 8.24 10.32
C PHE A 124 -7.57 7.11 10.97
N PRO A 125 -6.23 7.24 11.19
CA PRO A 125 -5.46 6.25 11.93
C PRO A 125 -5.94 6.09 13.38
N PHE A 126 -6.28 7.20 14.04
CA PHE A 126 -6.82 7.18 15.40
C PHE A 126 -8.16 6.47 15.48
N LEU A 127 -9.10 6.76 14.57
CA LEU A 127 -10.40 6.09 14.50
C LEU A 127 -10.24 4.60 14.16
N LYS A 128 -9.33 4.26 13.26
CA LYS A 128 -9.03 2.86 12.93
C LYS A 128 -8.46 2.12 14.13
N TRP A 129 -7.53 2.73 14.85
CA TRP A 129 -6.96 2.16 16.06
C TRP A 129 -8.04 1.96 17.14
N LEU A 130 -8.88 2.98 17.37
CA LEU A 130 -9.99 2.92 18.31
C LEU A 130 -10.99 1.81 17.94
N TRP A 131 -11.31 1.68 16.66
CA TRP A 131 -12.17 0.60 16.16
C TRP A 131 -11.59 -0.80 16.41
N ILE A 132 -10.30 -0.99 16.12
CA ILE A 132 -9.60 -2.26 16.38
C ILE A 132 -9.61 -2.56 17.89
N PHE A 133 -9.31 -1.57 18.73
CA PHE A 133 -9.32 -1.72 20.17
C PHE A 133 -10.70 -2.11 20.71
N LEU A 134 -11.76 -1.43 20.26
CA LEU A 134 -13.13 -1.77 20.64
C LEU A 134 -13.54 -3.17 20.19
N LYS A 135 -13.15 -3.57 19.00
CA LYS A 135 -13.40 -4.93 18.48
C LYS A 135 -12.69 -5.98 19.33
N GLN A 136 -11.42 -5.78 19.66
CA GLN A 136 -10.66 -6.70 20.50
C GLN A 136 -11.22 -6.75 21.93
N PHE A 137 -11.60 -5.62 22.49
CA PHE A 137 -12.22 -5.53 23.81
C PHE A 137 -13.55 -6.26 23.85
N TYR A 138 -14.38 -6.09 22.82
CA TYR A 138 -15.63 -6.83 22.67
C TYR A 138 -15.40 -8.35 22.56
N GLN A 139 -14.43 -8.77 21.76
CA GLN A 139 -14.05 -10.18 21.66
C GLN A 139 -13.55 -10.72 23.01
N TRP A 140 -12.74 -9.96 23.73
CA TRP A 140 -12.27 -10.35 25.06
C TRP A 140 -13.43 -10.56 26.05
N ILE A 141 -14.44 -9.66 26.06
CA ILE A 141 -15.65 -9.81 26.87
C ILE A 141 -16.41 -11.08 26.49
N LEU A 142 -16.59 -11.34 25.18
CA LEU A 142 -17.28 -12.54 24.70
C LEU A 142 -16.54 -13.81 25.13
N ILE A 143 -15.23 -13.86 24.94
CA ILE A 143 -14.41 -15.01 25.33
C ILE A 143 -14.54 -15.25 26.84
N ASN A 144 -14.43 -14.24 27.67
CA ASN A 144 -14.55 -14.39 29.13
C ASN A 144 -15.97 -14.80 29.58
N LYS A 145 -17.01 -14.48 28.80
CA LYS A 145 -18.37 -14.92 29.09
C LYS A 145 -18.68 -16.34 28.60
N VAL A 146 -18.11 -16.72 27.44
CA VAL A 146 -18.41 -17.97 26.75
C VAL A 146 -17.44 -19.09 27.18
N VAL A 147 -16.17 -18.78 27.45
CA VAL A 147 -15.15 -19.78 27.84
C VAL A 147 -15.16 -20.03 29.36
N LYS A 148 -16.33 -20.32 29.93
CA LYS A 148 -16.39 -21.12 31.16
C LYS A 148 -16.43 -22.63 30.88
N ILE A 149 -16.19 -23.05 29.67
CA ILE A 149 -16.02 -24.45 29.30
C ILE A 149 -14.60 -24.84 29.71
N SER A 150 -14.48 -25.50 30.86
CA SER A 150 -13.24 -26.19 31.21
C SER A 150 -13.05 -27.34 30.21
N VAL A 151 -12.33 -27.06 29.15
CA VAL A 151 -11.91 -28.11 28.21
C VAL A 151 -10.84 -28.93 28.93
N ASN A 152 -11.26 -30.12 29.41
CA ASN A 152 -10.35 -31.07 30.03
C ASN A 152 -9.46 -31.64 28.89
N PHE A 153 -8.34 -31.03 28.63
CA PHE A 153 -7.37 -31.54 27.66
C PHE A 153 -6.73 -32.79 28.22
N ASN A 154 -7.31 -33.96 27.94
CA ASN A 154 -6.61 -35.23 28.12
C ASN A 154 -5.37 -35.19 27.24
N HIS A 155 -4.20 -34.99 27.78
CA HIS A 155 -2.82 -35.07 27.32
C HIS A 155 -2.51 -35.55 25.87
N LYS A 156 -3.44 -35.40 24.92
CA LYS A 156 -3.21 -35.66 23.50
C LYS A 156 -2.59 -34.43 22.86
N PRO A 157 -1.64 -34.59 21.95
CA PRO A 157 -1.11 -33.46 21.21
C PRO A 157 -2.25 -32.77 20.46
N LEU A 158 -2.46 -31.48 20.75
CA LEU A 158 -3.46 -30.65 20.10
C LEU A 158 -2.82 -29.98 18.92
N THR A 159 -3.33 -30.25 17.71
CA THR A 159 -2.97 -29.48 16.52
C THR A 159 -3.99 -28.36 16.34
N LEU A 160 -3.57 -27.11 16.52
CA LEU A 160 -4.40 -25.93 16.25
C LEU A 160 -4.25 -25.56 14.77
N ILE A 161 -5.35 -25.65 14.03
CA ILE A 161 -5.41 -25.20 12.63
C ILE A 161 -6.24 -23.92 12.60
N ASP A 162 -5.59 -22.81 12.24
CA ASP A 162 -6.28 -21.54 12.00
C ASP A 162 -6.68 -21.48 10.52
N THR A 163 -7.99 -21.61 10.26
CA THR A 163 -8.54 -21.58 8.90
C THR A 163 -9.24 -20.27 8.63
N TYR A 164 -8.88 -19.64 7.52
CA TYR A 164 -9.58 -18.46 7.04
C TYR A 164 -10.84 -18.90 6.27
N ILE A 165 -12.00 -18.81 6.92
CA ILE A 165 -13.29 -19.20 6.33
C ILE A 165 -13.82 -18.03 5.49
N VAL A 166 -13.97 -18.24 4.18
CA VAL A 166 -14.58 -17.30 3.25
C VAL A 166 -15.90 -17.89 2.76
N GLY A 167 -17.00 -17.36 3.26
CA GLY A 167 -18.36 -17.84 2.90
C GLY A 167 -18.91 -18.90 3.86
N ASP A 168 -19.92 -19.63 3.42
CA ASP A 168 -20.52 -20.72 4.17
C ASP A 168 -19.54 -21.89 4.26
N PHE A 169 -19.19 -22.27 5.47
CA PHE A 169 -18.30 -23.38 5.74
C PHE A 169 -19.04 -24.72 5.64
N ASP A 170 -18.58 -25.58 4.74
CA ASP A 170 -19.01 -26.97 4.66
C ASP A 170 -17.79 -27.86 4.84
N GLU A 171 -17.71 -28.58 5.96
CA GLU A 171 -16.59 -29.47 6.30
C GLU A 171 -16.31 -30.52 5.22
N LYS A 172 -17.34 -30.98 4.53
CA LYS A 172 -17.23 -32.01 3.48
C LYS A 172 -16.68 -31.47 2.16
N ASN A 173 -16.77 -30.17 1.95
CA ASN A 173 -16.35 -29.50 0.71
C ASN A 173 -15.22 -28.49 0.92
N ASP A 174 -14.50 -28.58 2.03
CA ASP A 174 -13.32 -27.74 2.24
C ASP A 174 -12.27 -28.04 1.16
N ARG A 175 -12.03 -27.03 0.33
CA ARG A 175 -11.14 -27.12 -0.84
C ARG A 175 -9.67 -27.38 -0.47
N TYR A 176 -9.26 -26.95 0.72
CA TYR A 176 -7.84 -26.96 1.13
C TYR A 176 -7.54 -28.01 2.20
N TYR A 177 -8.52 -28.34 3.04
CA TYR A 177 -8.32 -29.14 4.24
C TYR A 177 -9.34 -30.29 4.39
N GLY A 178 -10.11 -30.57 3.33
CA GLY A 178 -11.17 -31.59 3.37
C GLY A 178 -10.71 -32.93 3.97
N ASP A 179 -9.53 -33.40 3.58
CA ASP A 179 -8.96 -34.66 4.05
C ASP A 179 -8.48 -34.63 5.52
N LEU A 180 -8.34 -33.44 6.12
CA LEU A 180 -7.93 -33.28 7.52
C LEU A 180 -9.08 -33.50 8.51
N TRP A 181 -10.32 -33.41 8.06
CA TRP A 181 -11.50 -33.55 8.91
C TRP A 181 -11.94 -35.01 9.08
N GLU A 182 -11.42 -35.93 8.26
CA GLU A 182 -11.76 -37.34 8.30
C GLU A 182 -10.86 -38.19 9.23
N ASN A 183 -9.80 -37.60 9.82
CA ASN A 183 -8.85 -38.23 10.73
C ASN A 183 -8.98 -37.65 12.15
#